data_2ff872bbb84736781868c46b84b120ae
#
_entry.id   2ff872bbb84736781868c46b84b120ae
#
_cell.length_a   1.000
_cell.length_b   1.000
_cell.length_c   1.000
_cell.angle_alpha   90.00
_cell.angle_beta   90.00
_cell.angle_gamma   90.00
#
_symmetry.space_group_name_H-M   'P 1'
#
loop_
_entity.id
_entity.type
_entity.pdbx_description
1 polymer ?
#
loop_
_entity_poly.entity_id
_entity_poly.type
_entity_poly.pdbx_seq_one_letter_code
_entity_poly.pdbx_strand_id
1 'polypeptide(L)'
;SEMCIRDRYETNVQTNPNYNGRVEFAVKIPNGDNDEFAYLPIDSKFPMEDYARLAAASEAGDVDALAQAKKALEVRVKDEAKLIKQYVCPPNTTPFAIMYLATEGLYAQIISSKTGIAEALQAQGIMVAGPSTVTALLNSLAMGFKTVAINKKANEVYKVLGAAKAQYDKFGIVLAKARKKVEEAGKTLEDAESRNRIIQKNLKSVESLS
;
A
#
# COMPACT_ATOMS: atom_id res chain seq x y z
N SER A 1 14.19 5.94 -4.99
CA SER A 1 13.38 6.37 -6.13
C SER A 1 12.06 6.87 -5.59
N GLU A 2 11.84 8.17 -5.64
CA GLU A 2 10.53 8.76 -5.36
C GLU A 2 9.58 8.24 -6.43
N MET A 3 8.65 7.41 -6.02
CA MET A 3 7.61 6.90 -6.89
C MET A 3 6.80 8.10 -7.39
N CYS A 4 6.91 8.40 -8.67
CA CYS A 4 6.32 9.57 -9.29
C CYS A 4 4.81 9.57 -9.03
N ILE A 5 4.19 10.71 -8.75
CA ILE A 5 2.75 10.82 -8.49
C ILE A 5 1.94 10.20 -9.66
N ARG A 6 2.46 10.28 -10.88
CA ARG A 6 1.87 9.68 -12.09
C ARG A 6 1.76 8.15 -12.05
N ASP A 7 2.59 7.48 -11.25
CA ASP A 7 2.55 6.01 -11.15
C ASP A 7 1.42 5.51 -10.25
N ARG A 8 0.74 6.42 -9.54
CA ARG A 8 -0.32 6.10 -8.56
C ARG A 8 -1.73 6.20 -9.09
N TYR A 9 -1.94 6.72 -10.28
CA TYR A 9 -3.24 6.76 -10.93
C TYR A 9 -3.11 6.60 -12.44
N GLU A 10 -4.20 6.20 -13.05
CA GLU A 10 -4.36 6.15 -14.49
C GLU A 10 -5.61 6.92 -14.91
N THR A 11 -5.60 7.40 -16.14
CA THR A 11 -6.74 8.11 -16.73
C THR A 11 -7.27 7.33 -17.91
N ASN A 12 -8.59 7.40 -18.12
CA ASN A 12 -9.27 6.77 -19.23
C ASN A 12 -8.95 5.26 -19.32
N VAL A 13 -9.09 4.55 -18.20
CA VAL A 13 -8.70 3.14 -18.06
C VAL A 13 -9.92 2.23 -17.96
N GLN A 14 -9.83 1.05 -18.57
CA GLN A 14 -10.82 -0.01 -18.41
C GLN A 14 -10.50 -0.79 -17.14
N THR A 15 -11.30 -0.62 -16.10
CA THR A 15 -11.12 -1.29 -14.80
C THR A 15 -11.87 -2.61 -14.70
N ASN A 16 -12.92 -2.79 -15.49
CA ASN A 16 -13.73 -3.99 -15.55
C ASN A 16 -13.57 -4.67 -16.92
N PRO A 17 -12.95 -5.86 -17.00
CA PRO A 17 -12.76 -6.58 -18.26
C PRO A 17 -14.08 -6.96 -18.98
N ASN A 18 -15.17 -7.06 -18.23
CA ASN A 18 -16.49 -7.42 -18.75
C ASN A 18 -17.31 -6.22 -19.21
N TYR A 19 -16.78 -5.02 -19.11
CA TYR A 19 -17.44 -3.78 -19.50
C TYR A 19 -16.50 -2.92 -20.35
N ASN A 20 -16.92 -2.55 -21.55
CA ASN A 20 -16.11 -1.77 -22.50
C ASN A 20 -15.97 -0.29 -22.13
N GLY A 21 -16.68 0.19 -21.11
CA GLY A 21 -16.53 1.57 -20.62
C GLY A 21 -15.18 1.79 -19.96
N ARG A 22 -14.74 3.04 -20.00
CA ARG A 22 -13.51 3.50 -19.37
C ARG A 22 -13.83 4.54 -18.33
N VAL A 23 -13.23 4.40 -17.14
CA VAL A 23 -13.36 5.40 -16.08
C VAL A 23 -12.37 6.55 -16.32
N GLU A 24 -12.78 7.78 -15.99
CA GLU A 24 -11.93 8.95 -16.19
C GLU A 24 -10.63 8.88 -15.38
N PHE A 25 -10.73 8.48 -14.11
CA PHE A 25 -9.58 8.33 -13.20
C PHE A 25 -9.68 7.03 -12.43
N ALA A 26 -8.56 6.37 -12.24
CA ALA A 26 -8.44 5.21 -11.37
C ALA A 26 -7.17 5.31 -10.51
N VAL A 27 -7.33 5.33 -9.19
CA VAL A 27 -6.21 5.35 -8.25
C VAL A 27 -5.77 3.92 -7.97
N LYS A 28 -4.46 3.65 -8.03
CA LYS A 28 -3.87 2.35 -7.71
C LYS A 28 -3.74 2.19 -6.21
N ILE A 29 -4.53 1.30 -5.63
CA ILE A 29 -4.50 0.95 -4.22
C ILE A 29 -3.63 -0.30 -4.07
N PRO A 30 -2.51 -0.28 -3.31
CA PRO A 30 -1.70 -1.47 -3.08
C PRO A 30 -2.53 -2.60 -2.48
N ASN A 31 -2.42 -3.79 -3.07
CA ASN A 31 -3.13 -4.98 -2.64
C ASN A 31 -2.10 -6.08 -2.28
N GLY A 32 -1.77 -6.18 -0.98
CA GLY A 32 -0.83 -7.19 -0.49
C GLY A 32 0.65 -6.87 -0.71
N ASP A 33 1.50 -7.92 -0.57
CA ASP A 33 2.98 -7.80 -0.55
C ASP A 33 3.65 -7.87 -1.94
N ASN A 34 2.91 -8.24 -2.99
CA ASN A 34 3.46 -8.64 -4.30
C ASN A 34 3.48 -7.55 -5.37
N ASP A 35 3.52 -6.27 -5.01
CA ASP A 35 3.38 -5.14 -5.94
C ASP A 35 2.07 -5.15 -6.77
N GLU A 36 1.10 -5.97 -6.36
CA GLU A 36 -0.24 -5.98 -6.93
C GLU A 36 -1.03 -4.77 -6.44
N PHE A 37 -1.93 -4.28 -7.27
CA PHE A 37 -2.81 -3.18 -6.91
C PHE A 37 -4.24 -3.45 -7.40
N ALA A 38 -5.21 -2.85 -6.71
CA ALA A 38 -6.57 -2.74 -7.18
C ALA A 38 -6.85 -1.30 -7.59
N TYR A 39 -7.63 -1.10 -8.63
CA TYR A 39 -8.07 0.23 -9.02
C TYR A 39 -9.19 0.74 -8.11
N LEU A 40 -9.09 1.98 -7.65
CA LEU A 40 -10.22 2.73 -7.11
C LEU A 40 -10.79 3.62 -8.24
N PRO A 41 -11.92 3.26 -8.85
CA PRO A 41 -12.52 4.07 -9.91
C PRO A 41 -13.07 5.38 -9.34
N ILE A 42 -12.77 6.49 -10.00
CA ILE A 42 -13.28 7.83 -9.69
C ILE A 42 -13.83 8.42 -10.98
N ASP A 43 -15.12 8.70 -10.99
CA ASP A 43 -15.80 9.24 -12.16
C ASP A 43 -16.45 10.58 -11.81
N SER A 44 -16.19 11.59 -12.64
CA SER A 44 -16.69 12.94 -12.42
C SER A 44 -18.04 13.10 -13.09
N LYS A 45 -19.05 13.46 -12.33
CA LYS A 45 -20.40 13.74 -12.84
C LYS A 45 -20.84 15.12 -12.42
N PHE A 46 -21.31 15.88 -13.40
CA PHE A 46 -21.79 17.22 -13.15
C PHE A 46 -23.13 17.47 -13.86
N PRO A 47 -24.26 17.14 -13.23
CA PRO A 47 -25.59 17.40 -13.78
C PRO A 47 -25.92 18.90 -13.72
N MET A 48 -25.22 19.70 -14.55
CA MET A 48 -25.30 21.15 -14.58
C MET A 48 -26.73 21.68 -14.74
N GLU A 49 -27.47 21.12 -15.70
CA GLU A 49 -28.80 21.59 -16.01
C GLU A 49 -29.77 21.36 -14.84
N ASP A 50 -29.65 20.19 -14.20
CA ASP A 50 -30.51 19.85 -13.06
C ASP A 50 -30.18 20.73 -11.85
N TYR A 51 -28.88 20.98 -11.62
CA TYR A 51 -28.39 21.84 -10.56
C TYR A 51 -28.76 23.33 -10.80
N ALA A 52 -28.63 23.81 -12.04
CA ALA A 52 -29.05 25.18 -12.40
C ALA A 52 -30.57 25.39 -12.22
N ARG A 53 -31.39 24.42 -12.61
CA ARG A 53 -32.84 24.45 -12.36
C ARG A 53 -33.17 24.51 -10.87
N LEU A 54 -32.44 23.74 -10.06
CA LEU A 54 -32.63 23.74 -8.61
C LEU A 54 -32.24 25.10 -8.01
N ALA A 55 -31.11 25.69 -8.44
CA ALA A 55 -30.67 27.00 -7.99
C ALA A 55 -31.68 28.10 -8.35
N ALA A 56 -32.18 28.13 -9.61
CA ALA A 56 -33.16 29.09 -10.08
C ALA A 56 -34.51 28.97 -9.32
N ALA A 57 -34.99 27.76 -9.07
CA ALA A 57 -36.21 27.55 -8.29
C ALA A 57 -36.05 28.00 -6.82
N SER A 58 -34.86 27.83 -6.26
CA SER A 58 -34.53 28.29 -4.91
C SER A 58 -34.50 29.81 -4.83
N GLU A 59 -33.88 30.47 -5.82
CA GLU A 59 -33.83 31.96 -5.89
C GLU A 59 -35.21 32.58 -6.10
N ALA A 60 -36.06 31.93 -6.91
CA ALA A 60 -37.42 32.36 -7.13
C ALA A 60 -38.36 32.13 -5.93
N GLY A 61 -37.93 31.36 -4.91
CA GLY A 61 -38.80 30.98 -3.79
C GLY A 61 -39.96 30.06 -4.17
N ASP A 62 -39.92 29.44 -5.35
CA ASP A 62 -40.96 28.53 -5.84
C ASP A 62 -40.80 27.14 -5.23
N VAL A 63 -41.62 26.85 -4.22
CA VAL A 63 -41.53 25.60 -3.42
C VAL A 63 -41.82 24.37 -4.28
N ASP A 64 -42.77 24.45 -5.20
CA ASP A 64 -43.14 23.32 -6.04
C ASP A 64 -42.08 23.03 -7.12
N ALA A 65 -41.58 24.08 -7.78
CA ALA A 65 -40.47 23.94 -8.73
C ALA A 65 -39.19 23.42 -8.04
N LEU A 66 -38.93 23.90 -6.82
CA LEU A 66 -37.78 23.43 -6.02
C LEU A 66 -37.92 21.92 -5.69
N ALA A 67 -39.09 21.46 -5.30
CA ALA A 67 -39.33 20.05 -4.99
C ALA A 67 -39.14 19.16 -6.24
N GLN A 68 -39.66 19.62 -7.39
CA GLN A 68 -39.52 18.93 -8.67
C GLN A 68 -38.03 18.87 -9.12
N ALA A 69 -37.32 19.99 -9.02
CA ALA A 69 -35.89 20.06 -9.37
C ALA A 69 -35.02 19.14 -8.50
N LYS A 70 -35.28 19.09 -7.19
CA LYS A 70 -34.64 18.16 -6.27
C LYS A 70 -34.81 16.71 -6.68
N LYS A 71 -36.06 16.32 -6.97
CA LYS A 71 -36.41 14.95 -7.40
C LYS A 71 -35.71 14.59 -8.72
N ALA A 72 -35.73 15.51 -9.70
CA ALA A 72 -35.07 15.32 -10.98
C ALA A 72 -33.55 15.11 -10.81
N LEU A 73 -32.92 15.95 -9.99
CA LEU A 73 -31.50 15.83 -9.68
C LEU A 73 -31.14 14.45 -9.03
N GLU A 74 -31.96 14.01 -8.08
CA GLU A 74 -31.74 12.71 -7.43
C GLU A 74 -31.91 11.53 -8.39
N VAL A 75 -32.90 11.59 -9.30
CA VAL A 75 -33.04 10.56 -10.34
C VAL A 75 -31.82 10.54 -11.24
N ARG A 76 -31.36 11.70 -11.68
CA ARG A 76 -30.16 11.81 -12.51
C ARG A 76 -28.93 11.23 -11.82
N VAL A 77 -28.70 11.58 -10.55
CA VAL A 77 -27.57 11.04 -9.76
C VAL A 77 -27.66 9.52 -9.61
N LYS A 78 -28.86 8.96 -9.40
CA LYS A 78 -29.06 7.50 -9.34
C LYS A 78 -28.73 6.81 -10.67
N ASP A 79 -29.09 7.42 -11.80
CA ASP A 79 -28.81 6.84 -13.12
C ASP A 79 -27.33 6.90 -13.45
N GLU A 80 -26.65 8.00 -13.14
CA GLU A 80 -25.19 8.09 -13.26
C GLU A 80 -24.47 7.06 -12.36
N ALA A 81 -24.97 6.85 -11.14
CA ALA A 81 -24.41 5.84 -10.24
C ALA A 81 -24.47 4.41 -10.80
N LYS A 82 -25.56 4.07 -11.51
CA LYS A 82 -25.68 2.77 -12.19
C LYS A 82 -24.58 2.58 -13.25
N LEU A 83 -24.22 3.65 -13.96
CA LEU A 83 -23.14 3.61 -14.95
C LEU A 83 -21.78 3.44 -14.26
N ILE A 84 -21.54 4.21 -13.21
CA ILE A 84 -20.28 4.14 -12.43
C ILE A 84 -20.10 2.76 -11.81
N LYS A 85 -21.16 2.12 -11.35
CA LYS A 85 -21.11 0.76 -10.79
C LYS A 85 -20.55 -0.27 -11.75
N GLN A 86 -20.70 -0.08 -13.05
CA GLN A 86 -20.18 -1.00 -14.06
C GLN A 86 -18.65 -1.03 -14.14
N TYR A 87 -17.96 0.00 -13.59
CA TYR A 87 -16.51 0.02 -13.48
C TYR A 87 -15.99 -0.84 -12.33
N VAL A 88 -16.85 -1.21 -11.36
CA VAL A 88 -16.45 -1.99 -10.18
C VAL A 88 -16.42 -3.48 -10.50
N CYS A 89 -15.24 -4.10 -10.37
CA CYS A 89 -15.01 -5.51 -10.64
C CYS A 89 -13.90 -6.07 -9.74
N PRO A 90 -14.16 -6.38 -8.45
CA PRO A 90 -13.17 -7.03 -7.59
C PRO A 90 -12.74 -8.39 -8.14
N PRO A 91 -11.46 -8.80 -8.01
CA PRO A 91 -10.39 -8.13 -7.28
C PRO A 91 -9.64 -7.04 -8.06
N ASN A 92 -9.93 -6.82 -9.36
CA ASN A 92 -9.26 -5.81 -10.18
C ASN A 92 -9.51 -4.38 -9.67
N THR A 93 -10.64 -4.16 -8.98
CA THR A 93 -10.97 -2.89 -8.35
C THR A 93 -11.26 -3.06 -6.87
N THR A 94 -11.28 -1.95 -6.14
CA THR A 94 -11.97 -1.85 -4.85
C THR A 94 -13.45 -2.27 -4.99
N PRO A 95 -14.12 -2.72 -3.90
CA PRO A 95 -15.54 -3.08 -3.95
C PRO A 95 -16.48 -1.87 -4.09
N PHE A 96 -15.94 -0.69 -4.27
CA PHE A 96 -16.66 0.57 -4.43
C PHE A 96 -15.97 1.49 -5.43
N ALA A 97 -16.71 2.46 -5.95
CA ALA A 97 -16.21 3.56 -6.77
C ALA A 97 -16.62 4.91 -6.19
N ILE A 98 -15.94 5.98 -6.60
CA ILE A 98 -16.26 7.35 -6.19
C ILE A 98 -16.98 8.05 -7.32
N MET A 99 -18.17 8.58 -6.99
CA MET A 99 -18.85 9.57 -7.80
C MET A 99 -18.41 10.96 -7.34
N TYR A 100 -17.56 11.61 -8.12
CA TYR A 100 -17.11 12.95 -7.82
C TYR A 100 -18.08 13.98 -8.35
N LEU A 101 -18.62 14.80 -7.47
CA LEU A 101 -19.48 15.94 -7.79
C LEU A 101 -18.64 17.22 -7.80
N ALA A 102 -18.63 17.90 -8.94
CA ALA A 102 -17.67 18.98 -9.21
C ALA A 102 -17.81 20.25 -8.36
N THR A 103 -18.90 20.38 -7.59
CA THR A 103 -19.11 21.52 -6.68
C THR A 103 -19.53 21.08 -5.29
N GLU A 104 -19.12 21.82 -4.27
CA GLU A 104 -19.57 21.59 -2.88
C GLU A 104 -21.08 21.78 -2.71
N GLY A 105 -21.66 22.72 -3.46
CA GLY A 105 -23.12 22.95 -3.42
C GLY A 105 -23.91 21.74 -3.90
N LEU A 106 -23.50 21.13 -5.01
CA LEU A 106 -24.11 19.90 -5.51
C LEU A 106 -23.93 18.74 -4.53
N TYR A 107 -22.73 18.57 -4.01
CA TYR A 107 -22.43 17.57 -2.99
C TYR A 107 -23.32 17.74 -1.74
N ALA A 108 -23.41 18.98 -1.23
CA ALA A 108 -24.24 19.29 -0.06
C ALA A 108 -25.72 18.97 -0.30
N GLN A 109 -26.24 19.23 -1.49
CA GLN A 109 -27.65 18.90 -1.83
C GLN A 109 -27.91 17.39 -1.79
N ILE A 110 -26.97 16.58 -2.26
CA ILE A 110 -27.12 15.11 -2.26
C ILE A 110 -26.98 14.55 -0.85
N ILE A 111 -25.95 14.98 -0.10
CA ILE A 111 -25.70 14.46 1.27
C ILE A 111 -26.79 14.90 2.26
N SER A 112 -27.34 16.12 2.13
CA SER A 112 -28.39 16.61 3.02
C SER A 112 -29.80 16.19 2.62
N SER A 113 -29.95 15.40 1.55
CA SER A 113 -31.24 14.98 1.09
C SER A 113 -31.92 14.05 2.10
N LYS A 114 -33.18 14.38 2.44
CA LYS A 114 -34.02 13.59 3.35
C LYS A 114 -34.49 12.25 2.76
N THR A 115 -34.23 12.01 1.47
CA THR A 115 -34.63 10.76 0.78
C THR A 115 -33.66 9.59 1.07
N GLY A 116 -32.52 9.85 1.74
CA GLY A 116 -31.51 8.82 2.00
C GLY A 116 -30.78 8.38 0.73
N ILE A 117 -30.68 9.25 -0.28
CA ILE A 117 -30.03 8.91 -1.54
C ILE A 117 -28.55 8.55 -1.35
N ALA A 118 -27.83 9.29 -0.52
CA ALA A 118 -26.41 9.06 -0.29
C ALA A 118 -26.16 7.67 0.32
N GLU A 119 -26.93 7.28 1.30
CA GLU A 119 -26.89 5.96 1.94
C GLU A 119 -27.27 4.84 0.96
N ALA A 120 -28.28 5.08 0.11
CA ALA A 120 -28.69 4.12 -0.91
C ALA A 120 -27.60 3.91 -1.98
N LEU A 121 -26.85 4.93 -2.34
CA LEU A 121 -25.71 4.84 -3.26
C LEU A 121 -24.55 4.12 -2.60
N GLN A 122 -24.25 4.45 -1.36
CA GLN A 122 -23.20 3.78 -0.59
C GLN A 122 -23.45 2.28 -0.42
N ALA A 123 -24.70 1.88 -0.15
CA ALA A 123 -25.11 0.48 -0.10
C ALA A 123 -24.89 -0.26 -1.43
N GLN A 124 -24.88 0.45 -2.55
CA GLN A 124 -24.57 -0.08 -3.88
C GLN A 124 -23.07 -0.05 -4.21
N GLY A 125 -22.21 0.42 -3.30
CA GLY A 125 -20.79 0.58 -3.51
C GLY A 125 -20.42 1.85 -4.28
N ILE A 126 -21.25 2.88 -4.25
CA ILE A 126 -20.95 4.19 -4.84
C ILE A 126 -20.83 5.24 -3.73
N MET A 127 -19.64 5.74 -3.52
CA MET A 127 -19.37 6.81 -2.56
C MET A 127 -19.43 8.17 -3.26
N VAL A 128 -20.30 9.03 -2.79
CA VAL A 128 -20.41 10.40 -3.31
C VAL A 128 -19.36 11.28 -2.63
N ALA A 129 -18.62 12.07 -3.39
CA ALA A 129 -17.60 12.98 -2.89
C ALA A 129 -17.66 14.34 -3.58
N GLY A 130 -17.55 15.41 -2.81
CA GLY A 130 -17.32 16.77 -3.30
C GLY A 130 -15.82 17.09 -3.35
N PRO A 131 -15.44 18.30 -3.78
CA PRO A 131 -14.04 18.73 -3.90
C PRO A 131 -13.23 18.59 -2.60
N SER A 132 -13.78 19.04 -1.48
CA SER A 132 -13.12 18.91 -0.18
C SER A 132 -13.02 17.46 0.29
N THR A 133 -14.07 16.66 0.07
CA THR A 133 -14.14 15.27 0.49
C THR A 133 -13.16 14.40 -0.30
N VAL A 134 -13.10 14.56 -1.64
CA VAL A 134 -12.17 13.80 -2.48
C VAL A 134 -10.72 14.18 -2.17
N THR A 135 -10.45 15.45 -1.89
CA THR A 135 -9.12 15.92 -1.50
C THR A 135 -8.68 15.29 -0.18
N ALA A 136 -9.55 15.27 0.83
CA ALA A 136 -9.26 14.64 2.12
C ALA A 136 -9.02 13.13 1.96
N LEU A 137 -9.83 12.44 1.15
CA LEU A 137 -9.67 11.02 0.86
C LEU A 137 -8.33 10.74 0.17
N LEU A 138 -8.00 11.47 -0.90
CA LEU A 138 -6.75 11.28 -1.62
C LEU A 138 -5.52 11.55 -0.75
N ASN A 139 -5.57 12.55 0.12
CA ASN A 139 -4.53 12.81 1.10
C ASN A 139 -4.38 11.66 2.10
N SER A 140 -5.50 11.12 2.60
CA SER A 140 -5.51 9.98 3.52
C SER A 140 -4.92 8.71 2.86
N LEU A 141 -5.29 8.45 1.62
CA LEU A 141 -4.71 7.37 0.82
C LEU A 141 -3.20 7.55 0.61
N ALA A 142 -2.77 8.78 0.28
CA ALA A 142 -1.34 9.09 0.10
C ALA A 142 -0.53 8.86 1.38
N MET A 143 -1.08 9.20 2.55
CA MET A 143 -0.45 8.90 3.85
C MET A 143 -0.43 7.38 4.12
N GLY A 144 -1.52 6.68 3.85
CA GLY A 144 -1.60 5.24 3.98
C GLY A 144 -0.56 4.52 3.11
N PHE A 145 -0.37 4.94 1.88
CA PHE A 145 0.64 4.37 0.97
C PHE A 145 2.07 4.58 1.46
N LYS A 146 2.38 5.73 2.07
CA LYS A 146 3.68 5.96 2.70
C LYS A 146 3.92 4.96 3.84
N THR A 147 2.93 4.70 4.66
CA THR A 147 3.01 3.74 5.77
C THR A 147 3.25 2.32 5.27
N VAL A 148 2.53 1.88 4.23
CA VAL A 148 2.74 0.57 3.61
C VAL A 148 4.15 0.44 3.03
N ALA A 149 4.64 1.47 2.34
CA ALA A 149 6.00 1.47 1.78
C ALA A 149 7.08 1.41 2.87
N ILE A 150 6.89 2.10 4.00
CA ILE A 150 7.81 2.05 5.15
C ILE A 150 7.81 0.64 5.76
N ASN A 151 6.64 0.03 5.97
CA ASN A 151 6.52 -1.32 6.52
C ASN A 151 7.18 -2.36 5.61
N LYS A 152 7.01 -2.26 4.28
CA LYS A 152 7.69 -3.13 3.31
C LYS A 152 9.20 -3.03 3.45
N LYS A 153 9.78 -1.82 3.48
CA LYS A 153 11.22 -1.60 3.69
C LYS A 153 11.70 -2.13 5.04
N ALA A 154 10.93 -1.93 6.11
CA ALA A 154 11.26 -2.47 7.42
C ALA A 154 11.34 -4.01 7.39
N ASN A 155 10.39 -4.68 6.75
CA ASN A 155 10.40 -6.13 6.60
C ASN A 155 11.60 -6.63 5.78
N GLU A 156 12.02 -5.91 4.74
CA GLU A 156 13.24 -6.23 3.98
C GLU A 156 14.50 -6.13 4.88
N VAL A 157 14.59 -5.09 5.69
CA VAL A 157 15.69 -4.92 6.66
C VAL A 157 15.71 -6.06 7.67
N TYR A 158 14.55 -6.46 8.22
CA TYR A 158 14.47 -7.61 9.14
C TYR A 158 14.93 -8.92 8.49
N LYS A 159 14.59 -9.17 7.22
CA LYS A 159 15.08 -10.34 6.48
C LYS A 159 16.61 -10.33 6.35
N VAL A 160 17.19 -9.18 5.98
CA VAL A 160 18.66 -9.03 5.87
C VAL A 160 19.34 -9.22 7.22
N LEU A 161 18.81 -8.62 8.29
CA LEU A 161 19.34 -8.80 9.65
C LEU A 161 19.25 -10.26 10.11
N GLY A 162 18.16 -10.96 9.81
CA GLY A 162 18.03 -12.39 10.10
C GLY A 162 19.08 -13.24 9.37
N ALA A 163 19.33 -12.97 8.10
CA ALA A 163 20.37 -13.64 7.32
C ALA A 163 21.79 -13.34 7.88
N ALA A 164 22.06 -12.07 8.22
CA ALA A 164 23.32 -11.66 8.80
C ALA A 164 23.56 -12.34 10.16
N LYS A 165 22.56 -12.44 11.02
CA LYS A 165 22.63 -13.16 12.30
C LYS A 165 22.98 -14.63 12.08
N ALA A 166 22.32 -15.31 11.16
CA ALA A 166 22.61 -16.71 10.86
C ALA A 166 24.05 -16.92 10.35
N GLN A 167 24.59 -15.98 9.57
CA GLN A 167 25.98 -16.02 9.15
C GLN A 167 26.95 -15.78 10.32
N TYR A 168 26.61 -14.86 11.21
CA TYR A 168 27.42 -14.56 12.39
C TYR A 168 27.50 -15.77 13.34
N ASP A 169 26.38 -16.47 13.55
CA ASP A 169 26.34 -17.69 14.37
C ASP A 169 27.23 -18.80 13.75
N LYS A 170 27.18 -18.99 12.43
CA LYS A 170 28.07 -19.94 11.72
C LYS A 170 29.54 -19.55 11.86
N PHE A 171 29.84 -18.26 11.77
CA PHE A 171 31.21 -17.78 11.94
C PHE A 171 31.74 -18.04 13.37
N GLY A 172 30.91 -17.86 14.40
CA GLY A 172 31.24 -18.21 15.78
C GLY A 172 31.63 -19.69 15.94
N ILE A 173 30.89 -20.60 15.29
CA ILE A 173 31.19 -22.03 15.29
C ILE A 173 32.55 -22.31 14.64
N VAL A 174 32.87 -21.66 13.50
CA VAL A 174 34.14 -21.82 12.81
C VAL A 174 35.31 -21.31 13.67
N LEU A 175 35.14 -20.15 14.32
CA LEU A 175 36.14 -19.62 15.25
C LEU A 175 36.41 -20.54 16.43
N ALA A 176 35.37 -21.11 17.03
CA ALA A 176 35.54 -22.07 18.13
C ALA A 176 36.30 -23.31 17.69
N LYS A 177 36.04 -23.84 16.50
CA LYS A 177 36.80 -24.96 15.92
C LYS A 177 38.26 -24.58 15.64
N ALA A 178 38.51 -23.39 15.10
CA ALA A 178 39.86 -22.93 14.84
C ALA A 178 40.66 -22.78 16.14
N ARG A 179 40.08 -22.20 17.18
CA ARG A 179 40.70 -22.07 18.51
C ARG A 179 41.07 -23.43 19.09
N LYS A 180 40.20 -24.42 19.01
CA LYS A 180 40.46 -25.77 19.49
C LYS A 180 41.66 -26.40 18.77
N LYS A 181 41.76 -26.23 17.44
CA LYS A 181 42.90 -26.72 16.66
C LYS A 181 44.21 -26.04 17.04
N VAL A 182 44.20 -24.75 17.34
CA VAL A 182 45.37 -24.01 17.82
C VAL A 182 45.82 -24.54 19.20
N GLU A 183 44.87 -24.80 20.11
CA GLU A 183 45.15 -25.39 21.42
C GLU A 183 45.75 -26.81 21.31
N GLU A 184 45.23 -27.65 20.40
CA GLU A 184 45.77 -29.00 20.13
C GLU A 184 47.18 -28.93 19.54
N ALA A 185 47.42 -28.00 18.59
CA ALA A 185 48.76 -27.78 18.04
C ALA A 185 49.76 -27.27 19.11
N GLY A 186 49.31 -26.38 20.00
CA GLY A 186 50.12 -25.93 21.14
C GLY A 186 50.57 -27.09 22.04
N LYS A 187 49.69 -27.99 22.42
CA LYS A 187 50.00 -29.18 23.21
C LYS A 187 51.00 -30.09 22.49
N THR A 188 50.84 -30.29 21.18
CA THR A 188 51.75 -31.10 20.37
C THR A 188 53.19 -30.49 20.34
N LEU A 189 53.29 -29.17 20.30
CA LEU A 189 54.56 -28.46 20.37
C LEU A 189 55.21 -28.60 21.74
N GLU A 190 54.44 -28.48 22.84
CA GLU A 190 54.94 -28.69 24.20
C GLU A 190 55.46 -30.12 24.40
N ASP A 191 54.74 -31.11 23.86
CA ASP A 191 55.23 -32.52 23.91
C ASP A 191 56.52 -32.72 23.12
N ALA A 192 56.65 -32.08 21.92
CA ALA A 192 57.85 -32.12 21.10
C ALA A 192 59.05 -31.44 21.82
N GLU A 193 58.87 -30.30 22.46
CA GLU A 193 59.87 -29.62 23.25
C GLU A 193 60.34 -30.47 24.45
N SER A 194 59.41 -31.11 25.12
CA SER A 194 59.70 -31.99 26.24
C SER A 194 60.61 -33.18 25.80
N ARG A 195 60.21 -33.81 24.67
CA ARG A 195 61.04 -34.90 24.10
C ARG A 195 62.42 -34.41 23.67
N ASN A 196 62.55 -33.27 23.05
CA ASN A 196 63.82 -32.67 22.65
C ASN A 196 64.70 -32.40 23.86
N ARG A 197 64.16 -31.91 24.96
CA ARG A 197 64.88 -31.69 26.23
C ARG A 197 65.36 -32.98 26.80
N ILE A 198 64.65 -34.09 26.73
CA ILE A 198 65.09 -35.41 27.17
C ILE A 198 66.26 -35.91 26.28
N ILE A 199 66.15 -35.78 24.98
CA ILE A 199 67.22 -36.18 24.02
C ILE A 199 68.48 -35.39 24.28
N GLN A 200 68.37 -34.05 24.45
CA GLN A 200 69.56 -33.23 24.77
C GLN A 200 70.25 -33.63 26.08
N LYS A 201 69.45 -33.97 27.12
CA LYS A 201 70.00 -34.46 28.39
C LYS A 201 70.76 -35.79 28.22
N ASN A 202 70.22 -36.74 27.45
CA ASN A 202 70.81 -38.01 27.18
C ASN A 202 72.11 -37.88 26.36
N LEU A 203 72.13 -36.99 25.36
CA LEU A 203 73.34 -36.70 24.56
C LEU A 203 74.43 -36.11 25.42
N LYS A 204 74.11 -35.14 26.29
CA LYS A 204 75.11 -34.59 27.24
C LYS A 204 75.71 -35.65 28.21
N SER A 205 74.87 -36.61 28.63
CA SER A 205 75.35 -37.68 29.50
C SER A 205 76.30 -38.66 28.78
N VAL A 206 76.12 -38.86 27.47
CA VAL A 206 77.05 -39.68 26.65
C VAL A 206 78.33 -38.94 26.38
N GLU A 207 78.31 -37.63 26.11
CA GLU A 207 79.53 -36.81 25.94
C GLU A 207 80.41 -36.73 27.21
N SER A 208 79.76 -36.85 28.39
CA SER A 208 80.50 -36.83 29.65
C SER A 208 81.15 -38.18 30.02
N LEU A 209 80.91 -39.26 29.23
CA LEU A 209 81.46 -40.60 29.42
C LEU A 209 82.67 -40.94 28.47
N SER A 210 82.95 -40.01 27.56
CA SER A 210 84.09 -40.06 26.66
C SER A 210 85.21 -39.10 27.13
#